data_59f9ca7e3d15ad9f146088eb9cd027b2
#
_entry.id   59f9ca7e3d15ad9f146088eb9cd027b2
#
_cell.length_a   1.000
_cell.length_b   1.000
_cell.length_c   1.000
_cell.angle_alpha   90.00
_cell.angle_beta   90.00
_cell.angle_gamma   90.00
#
_symmetry.space_group_name_H-M   'P 1'
#
loop_
_entity.id
_entity.type
_entity.pdbx_description
1 polymer ?
#
loop_
_entity_poly.entity_id
_entity_poly.type
_entity_poly.pdbx_seq_one_letter_code
_entity_poly.pdbx_strand_id
1 'polypeptide(L)'
;MGKTGKISIALLSFISLLCFTAPFICTYNPDTINLDSIKEPPGLQHFLGTDNEGRDILSRVLYGGRISISVALIAAFLSMGIGLVVGLFSGYAGGKIDTAIMAFIDLILSFPAFLLAIGISVVFPPGIYTVMIAIAAVGWASFARLIRGYVLTVKGATFIESAKAMGCSQIRILFVHLMPQCIPLTLVMMGIKLGGYILTEASLSFLGLGAQPPSATWGSMVSANRAYISSAPWMVLFPGLMIAITSLCFNMLGDALRDRYGLKVK
;
A
#
# COMPACT_ATOMS: atom_id res chain seq x y z
N MET A 1 16.43 -12.22 10.09
CA MET A 1 16.01 -10.79 10.08
C MET A 1 16.85 -10.03 11.08
N GLY A 2 17.43 -8.90 10.68
CA GLY A 2 18.16 -7.99 11.55
C GLY A 2 17.27 -7.35 12.65
N LYS A 3 17.90 -6.63 13.60
CA LYS A 3 17.16 -5.91 14.67
C LYS A 3 16.12 -4.94 14.12
N THR A 4 16.44 -4.22 13.04
CA THR A 4 15.57 -3.27 12.36
C THR A 4 14.27 -3.91 11.85
N GLY A 5 14.36 -5.07 11.19
CA GLY A 5 13.17 -5.78 10.71
C GLY A 5 12.25 -6.28 11.83
N LYS A 6 12.81 -6.71 12.96
CA LYS A 6 12.01 -7.12 14.14
C LYS A 6 11.27 -5.93 14.75
N ILE A 7 11.94 -4.77 14.85
CA ILE A 7 11.33 -3.52 15.35
C ILE A 7 10.20 -3.08 14.43
N SER A 8 10.41 -3.09 13.10
CA SER A 8 9.39 -2.69 12.14
C SER A 8 8.15 -3.59 12.21
N ILE A 9 8.33 -4.91 12.31
CA ILE A 9 7.20 -5.84 12.48
C ILE A 9 6.47 -5.55 13.79
N ALA A 10 7.19 -5.37 14.90
CA ALA A 10 6.57 -5.09 16.19
C ALA A 10 5.75 -3.80 16.16
N LEU A 11 6.30 -2.71 15.59
CA LEU A 11 5.60 -1.43 15.44
C LEU A 11 4.39 -1.53 14.49
N LEU A 12 4.54 -2.16 13.32
CA LEU A 12 3.43 -2.36 12.40
C LEU A 12 2.32 -3.21 13.01
N SER A 13 2.69 -4.30 13.70
CA SER A 13 1.73 -5.16 14.38
C SER A 13 1.01 -4.39 15.50
N PHE A 14 1.72 -3.57 16.26
CA PHE A 14 1.15 -2.75 17.32
C PHE A 14 0.19 -1.69 16.75
N ILE A 15 0.61 -0.92 15.73
CA ILE A 15 -0.24 0.08 15.07
C ILE A 15 -1.48 -0.58 14.46
N SER A 16 -1.29 -1.68 13.74
CA SER A 16 -2.41 -2.42 13.13
C SER A 16 -3.36 -2.95 14.19
N LEU A 17 -2.84 -3.54 15.27
CA LEU A 17 -3.65 -4.04 16.38
C LEU A 17 -4.49 -2.91 16.99
N LEU A 18 -3.89 -1.76 17.31
CA LEU A 18 -4.61 -0.60 17.85
C LEU A 18 -5.69 -0.11 16.88
N CYS A 19 -5.38 0.01 15.59
CA CYS A 19 -6.35 0.45 14.60
C CYS A 19 -7.51 -0.55 14.45
N PHE A 20 -7.23 -1.84 14.33
CA PHE A 20 -8.28 -2.85 14.12
C PHE A 20 -9.10 -3.15 15.38
N THR A 21 -8.54 -2.92 16.58
CA THR A 21 -9.25 -3.01 17.84
C THR A 21 -9.88 -1.67 18.29
N ALA A 22 -9.81 -0.63 17.48
CA ALA A 22 -10.41 0.68 17.75
C ALA A 22 -11.86 0.62 18.25
N PRO A 23 -12.79 -0.23 17.70
CA PRO A 23 -14.16 -0.33 18.21
C PRO A 23 -14.28 -0.77 19.67
N PHE A 24 -13.25 -1.43 20.20
CA PHE A 24 -13.22 -1.92 21.59
C PHE A 24 -12.43 -1.02 22.54
N ILE A 25 -11.55 -0.16 21.98
CA ILE A 25 -10.62 0.69 22.75
C ILE A 25 -11.16 2.12 22.85
N CYS A 26 -11.74 2.64 21.75
CA CYS A 26 -12.18 4.03 21.70
C CYS A 26 -13.45 4.25 22.53
N THR A 27 -13.39 5.21 23.42
CA THR A 27 -14.53 5.62 24.26
C THR A 27 -15.52 6.46 23.46
N TYR A 28 -15.02 7.23 22.47
CA TYR A 28 -15.80 8.14 21.65
C TYR A 28 -16.05 7.56 20.25
N ASN A 29 -17.24 7.80 19.71
CA ASN A 29 -17.50 7.51 18.30
C ASN A 29 -16.75 8.52 17.43
N PRO A 30 -15.99 8.09 16.40
CA PRO A 30 -15.13 8.95 15.59
C PRO A 30 -15.89 10.03 14.79
N ASP A 31 -17.20 9.86 14.60
CA ASP A 31 -18.02 10.74 13.75
C ASP A 31 -18.97 11.63 14.55
N THR A 32 -19.00 11.48 15.88
CA THR A 32 -19.87 12.31 16.74
C THR A 32 -19.33 13.74 16.84
N ILE A 33 -20.11 14.70 16.36
CA ILE A 33 -19.83 16.13 16.44
C ILE A 33 -20.21 16.65 17.83
N ASN A 34 -19.30 17.39 18.48
CA ASN A 34 -19.56 18.06 19.75
C ASN A 34 -19.07 19.51 19.66
N LEU A 35 -20.01 20.42 19.44
CA LEU A 35 -19.71 21.84 19.26
C LEU A 35 -19.20 22.53 20.52
N ASP A 36 -19.39 21.94 21.70
CA ASP A 36 -18.90 22.48 22.98
C ASP A 36 -17.40 22.24 23.18
N SER A 37 -16.83 21.26 22.48
CA SER A 37 -15.41 20.85 22.58
C SER A 37 -14.61 21.08 21.30
N ILE A 38 -14.90 22.15 20.56
CA ILE A 38 -14.17 22.47 19.32
C ILE A 38 -12.72 22.86 19.61
N LYS A 39 -11.77 22.16 18.95
CA LYS A 39 -10.33 22.44 19.04
C LYS A 39 -9.78 22.38 20.47
N GLU A 40 -10.31 21.50 21.30
CA GLU A 40 -9.73 21.28 22.62
C GLU A 40 -8.34 20.67 22.50
N PRO A 41 -7.35 21.18 23.24
CA PRO A 41 -6.01 20.61 23.23
C PRO A 41 -5.99 19.21 23.86
N PRO A 42 -4.94 18.41 23.63
CA PRO A 42 -4.76 17.12 24.28
C PRO A 42 -4.91 17.23 25.82
N GLY A 43 -5.77 16.36 26.39
CA GLY A 43 -6.12 16.37 27.81
C GLY A 43 -6.69 15.05 28.29
N LEU A 44 -7.17 15.01 29.56
CA LEU A 44 -7.68 13.79 30.17
C LEU A 44 -8.98 13.28 29.53
N GLN A 45 -9.83 14.17 29.02
CA GLN A 45 -11.06 13.80 28.34
C GLN A 45 -10.79 13.38 26.89
N HIS A 46 -9.96 14.14 26.16
CA HIS A 46 -9.56 13.88 24.80
C HIS A 46 -8.03 13.75 24.72
N PHE A 47 -7.50 12.52 24.76
CA PHE A 47 -6.05 12.25 24.84
C PHE A 47 -5.23 12.92 23.73
N LEU A 48 -5.74 12.97 22.51
CA LEU A 48 -5.11 13.65 21.38
C LEU A 48 -5.81 14.96 21.01
N GLY A 49 -6.74 15.43 21.85
CA GLY A 49 -7.56 16.61 21.60
C GLY A 49 -8.71 16.35 20.63
N THR A 50 -9.36 17.44 20.21
CA THR A 50 -10.50 17.40 19.28
C THR A 50 -10.23 18.17 18.01
N ASP A 51 -11.02 17.93 16.98
CA ASP A 51 -10.91 18.60 15.68
C ASP A 51 -11.76 19.88 15.59
N ASN A 52 -11.90 20.43 14.38
CA ASN A 52 -12.68 21.63 14.11
C ASN A 52 -14.19 21.46 14.24
N GLU A 53 -14.68 20.23 14.42
CA GLU A 53 -16.07 19.88 14.67
C GLU A 53 -16.26 19.27 16.06
N GLY A 54 -15.22 19.31 16.92
CA GLY A 54 -15.25 18.75 18.26
C GLY A 54 -15.19 17.21 18.32
N ARG A 55 -14.81 16.55 17.23
CA ARG A 55 -14.67 15.09 17.17
C ARG A 55 -13.34 14.67 17.81
N ASP A 56 -13.34 13.53 18.51
CA ASP A 56 -12.15 13.01 19.18
C ASP A 56 -11.09 12.54 18.19
N ILE A 57 -9.88 13.14 18.26
CA ILE A 57 -8.79 12.84 17.31
C ILE A 57 -8.22 11.45 17.52
N LEU A 58 -8.13 10.94 18.75
CA LEU A 58 -7.63 9.59 19.00
C LEU A 58 -8.50 8.54 18.29
N SER A 59 -9.82 8.63 18.48
CA SER A 59 -10.78 7.76 17.81
C SER A 59 -10.67 7.85 16.30
N ARG A 60 -10.61 9.07 15.75
CA ARG A 60 -10.48 9.29 14.30
C ARG A 60 -9.16 8.76 13.73
N VAL A 61 -8.05 8.92 14.43
CA VAL A 61 -6.74 8.39 14.03
C VAL A 61 -6.75 6.86 13.99
N LEU A 62 -7.34 6.22 14.98
CA LEU A 62 -7.40 4.75 15.03
C LEU A 62 -8.37 4.18 13.99
N TYR A 63 -9.57 4.73 13.89
CA TYR A 63 -10.54 4.31 12.86
C TYR A 63 -10.06 4.63 11.44
N GLY A 64 -9.50 5.83 11.24
CA GLY A 64 -8.91 6.23 9.96
C GLY A 64 -7.74 5.34 9.55
N GLY A 65 -6.94 4.89 10.52
CA GLY A 65 -5.84 3.96 10.28
C GLY A 65 -6.30 2.61 9.73
N ARG A 66 -7.46 2.09 10.18
CA ARG A 66 -8.06 0.87 9.58
C ARG A 66 -8.27 1.03 8.09
N ILE A 67 -8.81 2.19 7.68
CA ILE A 67 -9.09 2.46 6.27
C ILE A 67 -7.78 2.64 5.51
N SER A 68 -6.88 3.52 5.96
CA SER A 68 -5.61 3.80 5.28
C SER A 68 -4.74 2.54 5.10
N ILE A 69 -4.60 1.71 6.15
CA ILE A 69 -3.83 0.47 6.08
C ILE A 69 -4.52 -0.54 5.16
N SER A 70 -5.84 -0.71 5.26
CA SER A 70 -6.60 -1.65 4.43
C SER A 70 -6.50 -1.28 2.94
N VAL A 71 -6.65 -0.01 2.59
CA VAL A 71 -6.53 0.48 1.21
C VAL A 71 -5.15 0.15 0.65
N ALA A 72 -4.09 0.48 1.39
CA ALA A 72 -2.73 0.22 0.95
C ALA A 72 -2.45 -1.29 0.78
N LEU A 73 -2.88 -2.12 1.74
CA LEU A 73 -2.71 -3.57 1.67
C LEU A 73 -3.46 -4.18 0.49
N ILE A 74 -4.75 -3.85 0.32
CA ILE A 74 -5.57 -4.40 -0.78
C ILE A 74 -5.01 -3.97 -2.13
N ALA A 75 -4.66 -2.68 -2.29
CA ALA A 75 -4.03 -2.19 -3.50
C ALA A 75 -2.69 -2.91 -3.80
N ALA A 76 -1.88 -3.19 -2.77
CA ALA A 76 -0.64 -3.94 -2.91
C ALA A 76 -0.88 -5.38 -3.35
N PHE A 77 -1.85 -6.08 -2.75
CA PHE A 77 -2.20 -7.45 -3.15
C PHE A 77 -2.75 -7.51 -4.58
N LEU A 78 -3.59 -6.56 -4.97
CA LEU A 78 -4.11 -6.47 -6.35
C LEU A 78 -2.97 -6.20 -7.35
N SER A 79 -2.12 -5.21 -7.07
CA SER A 79 -0.95 -4.89 -7.90
C SER A 79 -0.02 -6.10 -8.05
N MET A 80 0.26 -6.76 -6.93
CA MET A 80 1.11 -7.96 -6.88
C MET A 80 0.49 -9.10 -7.68
N GLY A 81 -0.79 -9.40 -7.47
CA GLY A 81 -1.48 -10.52 -8.13
C GLY A 81 -1.52 -10.34 -9.65
N ILE A 82 -1.94 -9.17 -10.11
CA ILE A 82 -1.98 -8.85 -11.55
C ILE A 82 -0.55 -8.89 -12.13
N GLY A 83 0.39 -8.22 -11.46
CA GLY A 83 1.77 -8.15 -11.93
C GLY A 83 2.48 -9.51 -11.97
N LEU A 84 2.21 -10.38 -10.98
CA LEU A 84 2.76 -11.74 -10.95
C LEU A 84 2.26 -12.55 -12.14
N VAL A 85 0.95 -12.57 -12.39
CA VAL A 85 0.35 -13.34 -13.49
C VAL A 85 0.83 -12.82 -14.84
N VAL A 86 0.75 -11.51 -15.07
CA VAL A 86 1.15 -10.89 -16.35
C VAL A 86 2.66 -11.05 -16.58
N GLY A 87 3.48 -10.85 -15.56
CA GLY A 87 4.93 -11.00 -15.67
C GLY A 87 5.38 -12.44 -15.92
N LEU A 88 4.74 -13.41 -15.25
CA LEU A 88 4.95 -14.84 -15.51
C LEU A 88 4.63 -15.22 -16.95
N PHE A 89 3.43 -14.82 -17.40
CA PHE A 89 2.97 -15.16 -18.75
C PHE A 89 3.86 -14.50 -19.83
N SER A 90 4.14 -13.21 -19.70
CA SER A 90 5.00 -12.44 -20.62
C SER A 90 6.40 -13.05 -20.71
N GLY A 91 7.06 -13.27 -19.56
CA GLY A 91 8.43 -13.80 -19.52
C GLY A 91 8.56 -15.23 -20.07
N TYR A 92 7.53 -16.06 -19.87
CA TYR A 92 7.54 -17.43 -20.38
C TYR A 92 7.23 -17.51 -21.86
N ALA A 93 6.16 -16.80 -22.34
CA ALA A 93 5.72 -16.83 -23.72
C ALA A 93 6.80 -16.29 -24.69
N GLY A 94 7.43 -15.17 -24.33
CA GLY A 94 8.44 -14.54 -25.18
C GLY A 94 7.90 -13.97 -26.50
N GLY A 95 8.79 -13.68 -27.43
CA GLY A 95 8.46 -13.25 -28.80
C GLY A 95 7.54 -12.03 -28.88
N LYS A 96 6.64 -12.00 -29.84
CA LYS A 96 5.74 -10.86 -30.09
C LYS A 96 4.77 -10.57 -28.95
N ILE A 97 4.35 -11.60 -28.19
CA ILE A 97 3.44 -11.45 -27.05
C ILE A 97 4.15 -10.70 -25.92
N ASP A 98 5.36 -11.10 -25.58
CA ASP A 98 6.18 -10.43 -24.58
C ASP A 98 6.44 -8.97 -24.98
N THR A 99 6.81 -8.73 -26.25
CA THR A 99 7.06 -7.38 -26.76
C THR A 99 5.81 -6.49 -26.63
N ALA A 100 4.63 -6.99 -26.99
CA ALA A 100 3.39 -6.22 -26.89
C ALA A 100 3.01 -5.89 -25.45
N ILE A 101 3.12 -6.89 -24.52
CA ILE A 101 2.84 -6.69 -23.10
C ILE A 101 3.84 -5.68 -22.51
N MET A 102 5.13 -5.81 -22.81
CA MET A 102 6.15 -4.88 -22.31
C MET A 102 5.97 -3.47 -22.85
N ALA A 103 5.60 -3.30 -24.13
CA ALA A 103 5.30 -1.99 -24.70
C ALA A 103 4.12 -1.31 -23.94
N PHE A 104 3.09 -2.06 -23.59
CA PHE A 104 1.98 -1.54 -22.77
C PHE A 104 2.42 -1.18 -21.34
N ILE A 105 3.25 -2.01 -20.72
CA ILE A 105 3.83 -1.73 -19.40
C ILE A 105 4.73 -0.49 -19.48
N ASP A 106 5.52 -0.34 -20.53
CA ASP A 106 6.38 0.82 -20.76
C ASP A 106 5.56 2.10 -20.90
N LEU A 107 4.42 2.03 -21.59
CA LEU A 107 3.48 3.14 -21.68
C LEU A 107 2.98 3.57 -20.29
N ILE A 108 2.53 2.62 -19.45
CA ILE A 108 2.08 2.93 -18.09
C ILE A 108 3.20 3.56 -17.25
N LEU A 109 4.41 3.00 -17.33
CA LEU A 109 5.55 3.45 -16.54
C LEU A 109 6.25 4.70 -17.10
N SER A 110 5.88 5.17 -18.29
CA SER A 110 6.34 6.45 -18.83
C SER A 110 5.68 7.65 -18.13
N PHE A 111 4.51 7.45 -17.54
CA PHE A 111 3.85 8.48 -16.75
C PHE A 111 4.36 8.48 -15.30
N PRO A 112 4.49 9.65 -14.66
CA PRO A 112 4.70 9.71 -13.22
C PRO A 112 3.56 8.98 -12.50
N ALA A 113 3.88 7.93 -11.72
CA ALA A 113 2.90 7.02 -11.13
C ALA A 113 1.80 7.74 -10.33
N PHE A 114 2.18 8.77 -9.56
CA PHE A 114 1.23 9.54 -8.76
C PHE A 114 0.27 10.38 -9.62
N LEU A 115 0.77 11.01 -10.69
CA LEU A 115 -0.08 11.77 -11.61
C LEU A 115 -1.07 10.86 -12.35
N LEU A 116 -0.64 9.67 -12.74
CA LEU A 116 -1.52 8.69 -13.36
C LEU A 116 -2.60 8.21 -12.38
N ALA A 117 -2.24 7.98 -11.11
CA ALA A 117 -3.21 7.63 -10.06
C ALA A 117 -4.23 8.74 -9.82
N ILE A 118 -3.82 10.02 -9.81
CA ILE A 118 -4.74 11.16 -9.76
C ILE A 118 -5.67 11.15 -10.97
N GLY A 119 -5.12 11.01 -12.19
CA GLY A 119 -5.89 10.99 -13.43
C GLY A 119 -6.98 9.92 -13.40
N ILE A 120 -6.66 8.70 -12.95
CA ILE A 120 -7.63 7.62 -12.78
C ILE A 120 -8.67 7.99 -11.70
N SER A 121 -8.23 8.54 -10.57
CA SER A 121 -9.12 8.87 -9.45
C SER A 121 -10.12 9.99 -9.76
N VAL A 122 -9.80 10.89 -10.69
CA VAL A 122 -10.71 11.98 -11.10
C VAL A 122 -11.80 11.50 -12.05
N VAL A 123 -11.56 10.42 -12.81
CA VAL A 123 -12.55 9.86 -13.74
C VAL A 123 -13.69 9.13 -13.02
N PHE A 124 -13.44 8.60 -11.82
CA PHE A 124 -14.41 7.86 -11.03
C PHE A 124 -14.91 8.71 -9.84
N PRO A 125 -16.10 8.40 -9.28
CA PRO A 125 -16.56 9.06 -8.06
C PRO A 125 -15.53 8.95 -6.93
N PRO A 126 -15.28 10.02 -6.15
CA PRO A 126 -14.37 9.99 -5.04
C PRO A 126 -14.76 8.92 -4.01
N GLY A 127 -13.77 8.17 -3.52
CA GLY A 127 -14.03 7.11 -2.56
C GLY A 127 -12.86 6.15 -2.36
N ILE A 128 -12.98 5.32 -1.33
CA ILE A 128 -11.96 4.35 -0.93
C ILE A 128 -11.65 3.37 -2.07
N TYR A 129 -12.69 2.85 -2.74
CA TYR A 129 -12.53 1.89 -3.85
C TYR A 129 -11.83 2.51 -5.06
N THR A 130 -12.12 3.77 -5.36
CA THR A 130 -11.46 4.50 -6.44
C THR A 130 -9.96 4.61 -6.20
N VAL A 131 -9.56 4.98 -4.97
CA VAL A 131 -8.15 5.05 -4.59
C VAL A 131 -7.46 3.67 -4.66
N MET A 132 -8.12 2.61 -4.17
CA MET A 132 -7.61 1.24 -4.27
C MET A 132 -7.34 0.83 -5.72
N ILE A 133 -8.32 1.06 -6.60
CA ILE A 133 -8.22 0.73 -8.03
C ILE A 133 -7.14 1.59 -8.69
N ALA A 134 -7.07 2.88 -8.40
CA ALA A 134 -6.08 3.78 -8.98
C ALA A 134 -4.65 3.35 -8.63
N ILE A 135 -4.38 3.05 -7.34
CA ILE A 135 -3.06 2.57 -6.90
C ILE A 135 -2.74 1.21 -7.55
N ALA A 136 -3.72 0.29 -7.59
CA ALA A 136 -3.51 -1.03 -8.17
C ALA A 136 -3.28 -0.97 -9.69
N ALA A 137 -4.05 -0.13 -10.40
CA ALA A 137 -3.95 0.04 -11.85
C ALA A 137 -2.61 0.61 -12.33
N VAL A 138 -1.92 1.34 -11.46
CA VAL A 138 -0.57 1.84 -11.74
C VAL A 138 0.50 0.88 -11.24
N GLY A 139 0.28 0.30 -10.05
CA GLY A 139 1.28 -0.48 -9.33
C GLY A 139 1.66 -1.80 -10.00
N TRP A 140 0.71 -2.51 -10.62
CA TRP A 140 0.93 -3.83 -11.20
C TRP A 140 2.02 -3.86 -12.28
N ALA A 141 2.18 -2.79 -13.04
CA ALA A 141 3.17 -2.70 -14.12
C ALA A 141 4.61 -2.90 -13.63
N SER A 142 4.95 -2.32 -12.47
CA SER A 142 6.26 -2.50 -11.83
C SER A 142 6.49 -3.95 -11.40
N PHE A 143 5.47 -4.62 -10.84
CA PHE A 143 5.56 -6.04 -10.48
C PHE A 143 5.71 -6.91 -11.73
N ALA A 144 4.92 -6.69 -12.77
CA ALA A 144 4.98 -7.46 -14.00
C ALA A 144 6.37 -7.37 -14.66
N ARG A 145 6.95 -6.16 -14.73
CA ARG A 145 8.31 -5.97 -15.27
C ARG A 145 9.36 -6.74 -14.47
N LEU A 146 9.30 -6.67 -13.14
CA LEU A 146 10.23 -7.37 -12.26
C LEU A 146 10.13 -8.88 -12.42
N ILE A 147 8.90 -9.42 -12.36
CA ILE A 147 8.66 -10.86 -12.48
C ILE A 147 9.03 -11.38 -13.86
N ARG A 148 8.70 -10.65 -14.92
CA ARG A 148 9.13 -10.98 -16.29
C ARG A 148 10.66 -11.08 -16.38
N GLY A 149 11.38 -10.10 -15.82
CA GLY A 149 12.85 -10.13 -15.78
C GLY A 149 13.37 -11.38 -15.09
N TYR A 150 12.82 -11.74 -13.93
CA TYR A 150 13.21 -12.93 -13.19
C TYR A 150 12.89 -14.24 -13.96
N VAL A 151 11.71 -14.34 -14.57
CA VAL A 151 11.31 -15.50 -15.37
C VAL A 151 12.28 -15.74 -16.52
N LEU A 152 12.75 -14.67 -17.18
CA LEU A 152 13.74 -14.79 -18.24
C LEU A 152 15.07 -15.41 -17.77
N THR A 153 15.45 -15.21 -16.52
CA THR A 153 16.69 -15.80 -15.96
C THR A 153 16.52 -17.28 -15.60
N VAL A 154 15.29 -17.69 -15.21
CA VAL A 154 15.08 -19.06 -14.70
C VAL A 154 14.38 -20.01 -15.69
N LYS A 155 13.77 -19.50 -16.77
CA LYS A 155 13.05 -20.34 -17.74
C LYS A 155 13.91 -21.33 -18.52
N GLY A 156 15.24 -21.11 -18.57
CA GLY A 156 16.24 -22.01 -19.15
C GLY A 156 16.95 -22.89 -18.12
N ALA A 157 16.50 -22.90 -16.86
CA ALA A 157 17.11 -23.71 -15.82
C ALA A 157 16.80 -25.22 -16.05
N THR A 158 17.73 -26.08 -15.65
CA THR A 158 17.66 -27.55 -15.86
C THR A 158 16.36 -28.17 -15.37
N PHE A 159 15.82 -27.70 -14.24
CA PHE A 159 14.55 -28.23 -13.70
C PHE A 159 13.34 -27.90 -14.61
N ILE A 160 13.35 -26.76 -15.33
CA ILE A 160 12.32 -26.42 -16.30
C ILE A 160 12.47 -27.24 -17.58
N GLU A 161 13.70 -27.44 -18.03
CA GLU A 161 13.97 -28.31 -19.19
C GLU A 161 13.58 -29.75 -18.90
N SER A 162 13.89 -30.27 -17.71
CA SER A 162 13.45 -31.61 -17.27
C SER A 162 11.92 -31.71 -17.22
N ALA A 163 11.22 -30.71 -16.72
CA ALA A 163 9.74 -30.68 -16.69
C ALA A 163 9.16 -30.71 -18.13
N LYS A 164 9.78 -29.98 -19.06
CA LYS A 164 9.37 -30.02 -20.49
C LYS A 164 9.63 -31.41 -21.11
N ALA A 165 10.80 -31.99 -20.83
CA ALA A 165 11.16 -33.33 -21.34
C ALA A 165 10.22 -34.42 -20.82
N MET A 166 9.70 -34.29 -19.59
CA MET A 166 8.67 -35.16 -19.00
C MET A 166 7.25 -34.90 -19.55
N GLY A 167 7.07 -33.98 -20.49
CA GLY A 167 5.78 -33.67 -21.09
C GLY A 167 4.84 -32.82 -20.24
N CYS A 168 5.34 -32.07 -19.26
CA CYS A 168 4.53 -31.16 -18.47
C CYS A 168 3.90 -30.06 -19.36
N SER A 169 2.61 -29.81 -19.16
CA SER A 169 1.90 -28.72 -19.87
C SER A 169 2.48 -27.35 -19.49
N GLN A 170 2.36 -26.38 -20.40
CA GLN A 170 2.83 -25.00 -20.18
C GLN A 170 2.21 -24.38 -18.92
N ILE A 171 0.91 -24.60 -18.69
CA ILE A 171 0.20 -24.10 -17.50
C ILE A 171 0.82 -24.70 -16.22
N ARG A 172 1.13 -26.00 -16.22
CA ARG A 172 1.78 -26.65 -15.09
C ARG A 172 3.19 -26.08 -14.83
N ILE A 173 3.96 -25.84 -15.89
CA ILE A 173 5.30 -25.21 -15.76
C ILE A 173 5.17 -23.82 -15.14
N LEU A 174 4.21 -22.99 -15.61
CA LEU A 174 3.99 -21.63 -15.08
C LEU A 174 3.63 -21.64 -13.59
N PHE A 175 2.57 -22.36 -13.21
CA PHE A 175 2.01 -22.24 -11.87
C PHE A 175 2.67 -23.15 -10.83
N VAL A 176 3.22 -24.30 -11.22
CA VAL A 176 3.82 -25.26 -10.28
C VAL A 176 5.34 -25.11 -10.19
N HIS A 177 6.01 -24.71 -11.27
CA HIS A 177 7.46 -24.65 -11.28
C HIS A 177 8.01 -23.21 -11.23
N LEU A 178 7.46 -22.27 -12.02
CA LEU A 178 7.95 -20.89 -12.08
C LEU A 178 7.35 -19.97 -11.01
N MET A 179 6.04 -19.99 -10.82
CA MET A 179 5.37 -19.10 -9.87
C MET A 179 5.92 -19.20 -8.42
N PRO A 180 6.15 -20.40 -7.85
CA PRO A 180 6.71 -20.51 -6.51
C PRO A 180 8.11 -19.88 -6.38
N GLN A 181 8.91 -19.90 -7.44
CA GLN A 181 10.23 -19.26 -7.48
C GLN A 181 10.13 -17.73 -7.49
N CYS A 182 9.05 -17.19 -8.04
CA CYS A 182 8.81 -15.75 -8.09
C CYS A 182 8.27 -15.18 -6.77
N ILE A 183 7.61 -15.99 -5.92
CA ILE A 183 6.95 -15.53 -4.68
C ILE A 183 7.90 -14.77 -3.74
N PRO A 184 9.12 -15.25 -3.41
CA PRO A 184 10.02 -14.53 -2.52
C PRO A 184 10.36 -13.14 -3.02
N LEU A 185 10.67 -13.01 -4.32
CA LEU A 185 10.97 -11.73 -4.96
C LEU A 185 9.75 -10.79 -4.92
N THR A 186 8.58 -11.33 -5.19
CA THR A 186 7.33 -10.58 -5.21
C THR A 186 6.98 -10.05 -3.81
N LEU A 187 7.16 -10.86 -2.75
CA LEU A 187 6.92 -10.46 -1.37
C LEU A 187 7.88 -9.35 -0.91
N VAL A 188 9.14 -9.43 -1.30
CA VAL A 188 10.11 -8.36 -1.02
C VAL A 188 9.69 -7.06 -1.68
N MET A 189 9.35 -7.12 -2.98
CA MET A 189 8.87 -5.95 -3.73
C MET A 189 7.60 -5.36 -3.11
N MET A 190 6.66 -6.22 -2.68
CA MET A 190 5.44 -5.78 -2.00
C MET A 190 5.75 -5.02 -0.71
N GLY A 191 6.67 -5.54 0.13
CA GLY A 191 7.10 -4.86 1.36
C GLY A 191 7.63 -3.46 1.09
N ILE A 192 8.48 -3.29 0.07
CA ILE A 192 9.05 -2.00 -0.33
C ILE A 192 7.94 -1.05 -0.87
N LYS A 193 7.00 -1.58 -1.66
CA LYS A 193 5.93 -0.76 -2.27
C LYS A 193 4.86 -0.31 -1.27
N LEU A 194 4.62 -1.07 -0.20
CA LEU A 194 3.58 -0.75 0.79
C LEU A 194 3.77 0.62 1.44
N GLY A 195 5.01 1.00 1.78
CA GLY A 195 5.30 2.33 2.31
C GLY A 195 4.89 3.45 1.35
N GLY A 196 5.20 3.28 0.05
CA GLY A 196 4.78 4.20 -1.00
C GLY A 196 3.26 4.22 -1.21
N TYR A 197 2.56 3.10 -1.05
CA TYR A 197 1.11 3.03 -1.20
C TYR A 197 0.37 3.72 -0.06
N ILE A 198 0.88 3.65 1.18
CA ILE A 198 0.37 4.46 2.30
C ILE A 198 0.48 5.95 1.97
N LEU A 199 1.63 6.39 1.46
CA LEU A 199 1.84 7.80 1.07
C LEU A 199 0.93 8.21 -0.09
N THR A 200 0.75 7.34 -1.08
CA THR A 200 -0.12 7.61 -2.24
C THR A 200 -1.59 7.69 -1.80
N GLU A 201 -2.06 6.75 -0.95
CA GLU A 201 -3.41 6.80 -0.37
C GLU A 201 -3.61 8.11 0.39
N ALA A 202 -2.70 8.44 1.31
CA ALA A 202 -2.79 9.66 2.10
C ALA A 202 -2.81 10.92 1.22
N SER A 203 -2.01 10.94 0.15
CA SER A 203 -1.96 12.07 -0.79
C SER A 203 -3.25 12.20 -1.63
N LEU A 204 -3.80 11.09 -2.13
CA LEU A 204 -5.09 11.09 -2.85
C LEU A 204 -6.23 11.50 -1.93
N SER A 205 -6.25 11.00 -0.70
CA SER A 205 -7.22 11.38 0.33
C SER A 205 -7.08 12.85 0.74
N PHE A 206 -5.83 13.37 0.82
CA PHE A 206 -5.55 14.79 1.05
C PHE A 206 -6.11 15.69 -0.06
N LEU A 207 -6.10 15.22 -1.31
CA LEU A 207 -6.70 15.91 -2.47
C LEU A 207 -8.23 15.78 -2.53
N GLY A 208 -8.86 15.07 -1.59
CA GLY A 208 -10.32 14.86 -1.58
C GLY A 208 -10.82 13.72 -2.46
N LEU A 209 -9.91 12.93 -3.06
CA LEU A 209 -10.26 11.82 -3.95
C LEU A 209 -10.49 10.50 -3.18
N GLY A 210 -10.14 10.46 -1.88
CA GLY A 210 -10.26 9.29 -1.01
C GLY A 210 -11.59 9.15 -0.30
N ALA A 211 -11.53 8.67 0.96
CA ALA A 211 -12.71 8.50 1.79
C ALA A 211 -13.49 9.80 1.94
N GLN A 212 -14.81 9.71 1.74
CA GLN A 212 -15.72 10.84 1.88
C GLN A 212 -16.30 10.90 3.31
N PRO A 213 -16.63 12.11 3.82
CA PRO A 213 -17.29 12.26 5.10
C PRO A 213 -18.54 11.37 5.21
N PRO A 214 -18.83 10.83 6.42
CA PRO A 214 -18.17 11.10 7.70
C PRO A 214 -16.85 10.34 7.90
N SER A 215 -16.59 9.29 7.09
CA SER A 215 -15.38 8.45 7.22
C SER A 215 -14.10 9.27 7.07
N ALA A 216 -13.13 8.98 7.92
CA ALA A 216 -11.82 9.62 7.87
C ALA A 216 -10.73 8.62 7.48
N THR A 217 -9.71 9.11 6.77
CA THR A 217 -8.40 8.48 6.64
C THR A 217 -7.34 9.44 7.19
N TRP A 218 -6.14 8.97 7.43
CA TRP A 218 -5.08 9.87 7.90
C TRP A 218 -4.86 11.04 6.95
N GLY A 219 -4.89 10.81 5.63
CA GLY A 219 -4.73 11.85 4.62
C GLY A 219 -5.87 12.87 4.61
N SER A 220 -7.13 12.42 4.71
CA SER A 220 -8.27 13.32 4.77
C SER A 220 -8.31 14.15 6.05
N MET A 221 -7.86 13.58 7.20
CA MET A 221 -7.73 14.32 8.46
C MET A 221 -6.72 15.46 8.35
N VAL A 222 -5.55 15.21 7.74
CA VAL A 222 -4.54 16.24 7.49
C VAL A 222 -5.12 17.33 6.59
N SER A 223 -5.83 16.96 5.52
CA SER A 223 -6.44 17.92 4.58
C SER A 223 -7.49 18.80 5.25
N ALA A 224 -8.41 18.20 6.00
CA ALA A 224 -9.50 18.91 6.66
C ALA A 224 -9.00 19.94 7.70
N ASN A 225 -7.88 19.63 8.35
CA ASN A 225 -7.38 20.42 9.47
C ASN A 225 -6.16 21.29 9.12
N ARG A 226 -5.68 21.30 7.87
CA ARG A 226 -4.45 22.04 7.47
C ARG A 226 -4.51 23.53 7.76
N ALA A 227 -5.69 24.15 7.71
CA ALA A 227 -5.89 25.57 8.00
C ALA A 227 -5.64 25.92 9.47
N TYR A 228 -5.68 24.93 10.36
CA TYR A 228 -5.56 25.12 11.81
C TYR A 228 -4.17 24.74 12.36
N ILE A 229 -3.19 24.49 11.49
CA ILE A 229 -1.86 24.03 11.90
C ILE A 229 -1.16 24.97 12.91
N SER A 230 -1.42 26.28 12.83
CA SER A 230 -0.85 27.28 13.75
C SER A 230 -1.61 27.39 15.07
N SER A 231 -2.93 27.11 15.09
CA SER A 231 -3.77 27.27 16.28
C SER A 231 -4.03 25.97 17.03
N ALA A 232 -4.08 24.84 16.30
CA ALA A 232 -4.35 23.51 16.82
C ALA A 232 -3.50 22.46 16.10
N PRO A 233 -2.16 22.47 16.30
CA PRO A 233 -1.23 21.64 15.54
C PRO A 233 -1.47 20.13 15.71
N TRP A 234 -2.01 19.68 16.85
CA TRP A 234 -2.30 18.26 17.13
C TRP A 234 -3.23 17.62 16.11
N MET A 235 -4.16 18.40 15.52
CA MET A 235 -5.13 17.93 14.52
C MET A 235 -4.47 17.43 13.23
N VAL A 236 -3.29 17.95 12.90
CA VAL A 236 -2.49 17.58 11.71
C VAL A 236 -1.32 16.68 12.09
N LEU A 237 -0.69 16.95 13.25
CA LEU A 237 0.51 16.27 13.69
C LEU A 237 0.27 14.76 13.90
N PHE A 238 -0.77 14.38 14.63
CA PHE A 238 -1.01 12.96 14.95
C PHE A 238 -1.31 12.11 13.71
N PRO A 239 -2.25 12.45 12.82
CA PRO A 239 -2.45 11.66 11.61
C PRO A 239 -1.21 11.71 10.68
N GLY A 240 -0.49 12.83 10.60
CA GLY A 240 0.76 12.95 9.86
C GLY A 240 1.87 12.04 10.39
N LEU A 241 2.02 11.94 11.71
CA LEU A 241 2.95 11.00 12.35
C LEU A 241 2.59 9.54 12.05
N MET A 242 1.30 9.19 12.06
CA MET A 242 0.86 7.83 11.73
C MET A 242 1.21 7.46 10.29
N ILE A 243 1.02 8.36 9.33
CA ILE A 243 1.44 8.16 7.93
C ILE A 243 2.96 7.93 7.88
N ALA A 244 3.74 8.82 8.50
CA ALA A 244 5.20 8.78 8.45
C ALA A 244 5.76 7.49 9.08
N ILE A 245 5.31 7.14 10.30
CA ILE A 245 5.79 5.96 11.02
C ILE A 245 5.39 4.67 10.28
N THR A 246 4.14 4.57 9.82
CA THR A 246 3.66 3.38 9.12
C THR A 246 4.40 3.18 7.79
N SER A 247 4.57 4.25 7.01
CA SER A 247 5.33 4.20 5.75
C SER A 247 6.79 3.80 5.98
N LEU A 248 7.45 4.40 6.97
CA LEU A 248 8.82 4.06 7.35
C LEU A 248 8.95 2.60 7.76
N CYS A 249 8.04 2.11 8.61
CA CYS A 249 8.06 0.72 9.06
C CYS A 249 7.87 -0.27 7.91
N PHE A 250 6.99 0.02 6.94
CA PHE A 250 6.85 -0.83 5.75
C PHE A 250 8.11 -0.84 4.90
N ASN A 251 8.77 0.31 4.68
CA ASN A 251 10.02 0.38 3.95
C ASN A 251 11.12 -0.44 4.64
N MET A 252 11.29 -0.28 5.96
CA MET A 252 12.26 -1.06 6.74
C MET A 252 11.93 -2.56 6.75
N LEU A 253 10.66 -2.94 6.73
CA LEU A 253 10.23 -4.34 6.58
C LEU A 253 10.62 -4.89 5.21
N GLY A 254 10.38 -4.14 4.14
CA GLY A 254 10.77 -4.51 2.78
C GLY A 254 12.27 -4.74 2.65
N ASP A 255 13.09 -3.85 3.22
CA ASP A 255 14.54 -4.01 3.25
C ASP A 255 14.98 -5.25 4.06
N ALA A 256 14.37 -5.48 5.22
CA ALA A 256 14.66 -6.65 6.04
C ALA A 256 14.26 -7.99 5.36
N LEU A 257 13.20 -7.98 4.57
CA LEU A 257 12.80 -9.14 3.74
C LEU A 257 13.81 -9.34 2.61
N ARG A 258 14.24 -8.28 1.92
CA ARG A 258 15.27 -8.33 0.89
C ARG A 258 16.56 -8.96 1.40
N ASP A 259 17.02 -8.51 2.56
CA ASP A 259 18.25 -9.05 3.19
C ASP A 259 18.09 -10.53 3.58
N ARG A 260 16.91 -10.94 4.06
CA ARG A 260 16.63 -12.33 4.44
C ARG A 260 16.63 -13.28 3.25
N TYR A 261 16.09 -12.85 2.11
CA TYR A 261 16.04 -13.67 0.89
C TYR A 261 17.32 -13.59 0.04
N GLY A 262 18.34 -12.84 0.50
CA GLY A 262 19.62 -12.73 -0.21
C GLY A 262 19.53 -12.03 -1.57
N LEU A 263 18.46 -11.29 -1.83
CA LEU A 263 18.22 -10.58 -3.08
C LEU A 263 19.05 -9.29 -3.10
N LYS A 264 20.38 -9.44 -3.14
CA LYS A 264 21.29 -8.31 -3.34
C LYS A 264 21.13 -7.84 -4.78
N VAL A 265 20.61 -6.63 -4.95
CA VAL A 265 20.75 -5.91 -6.22
C VAL A 265 22.23 -5.59 -6.35
N LYS A 266 22.91 -6.24 -7.32
CA LYS A 266 24.26 -5.85 -7.74
C LYS A 266 24.17 -4.56 -8.54
#